data_64d56cbc2b54ccf83d9f550f73c394b0
#
_entry.id   64d56cbc2b54ccf83d9f550f73c394b0
#
_cell.length_a   1.000
_cell.length_b   1.000
_cell.length_c   1.000
_cell.angle_alpha   90.00
_cell.angle_beta   90.00
_cell.angle_gamma   90.00
#
_symmetry.space_group_name_H-M   'P 1'
#
loop_
_entity.id
_entity.type
_entity.pdbx_description
1 polymer ?
#
loop_
_entity_poly.entity_id
_entity_poly.type
_entity_poly.pdbx_seq_one_letter_code
_entity_poly.pdbx_strand_id
1 'polypeptide(L)'
;RFADEAHLGQTRKNGEPYITHPIAVAALCTEWKLDAQALAAALMHDSMEDCGVTKAELVEKFGAPVAELVDGLTKLDKLQFNTREEGQAESFRKMLLAMARDVRVILVKLADRTHNMRTMEAMPRHRWRAISSETLEIYAPIAHRLGLNQTYRELQDLSFKHLKPWRYATLEKAVMRARNRRRDLLQKLQTEVEAAFKSAKLPVTIFGREKTLYSIYQKMRGKHLSFAQVTDIYGFRVIVPRSEEHTSELQSH
;
A
#
# COMPACT_ATOMS: atom_id res chain seq x y z
N ARG A 1 -22.23 -10.85 7.17
CA ARG A 1 -23.66 -10.69 7.47
C ARG A 1 -23.91 -9.43 8.31
N PHE A 2 -23.42 -9.31 9.56
CA PHE A 2 -23.65 -8.14 10.43
C PHE A 2 -23.25 -6.81 9.75
N ALA A 3 -22.06 -6.72 9.18
CA ALA A 3 -21.62 -5.53 8.46
C ALA A 3 -22.51 -5.21 7.24
N ASP A 4 -22.98 -6.22 6.54
CA ASP A 4 -23.88 -6.08 5.40
C ASP A 4 -25.26 -5.56 5.82
N GLU A 5 -25.80 -6.10 6.91
CA GLU A 5 -27.05 -5.62 7.53
C GLU A 5 -26.91 -4.18 8.02
N ALA A 6 -25.77 -3.82 8.65
CA ALA A 6 -25.52 -2.45 9.13
C ALA A 6 -25.47 -1.43 7.98
N HIS A 7 -24.86 -1.79 6.85
CA HIS A 7 -24.73 -0.92 5.66
C HIS A 7 -25.87 -1.11 4.65
N LEU A 8 -26.99 -1.74 5.05
CA LEU A 8 -28.12 -2.02 4.15
C LEU A 8 -28.65 -0.73 3.49
N GLY A 9 -28.75 -0.74 2.16
CA GLY A 9 -29.19 0.41 1.38
C GLY A 9 -28.15 1.50 1.14
N GLN A 10 -26.96 1.40 1.72
CA GLN A 10 -25.85 2.31 1.43
C GLN A 10 -25.11 1.86 0.14
N THR A 11 -24.70 2.84 -0.64
CA THR A 11 -23.91 2.62 -1.86
C THR A 11 -22.62 3.45 -1.88
N ARG A 12 -21.60 2.92 -2.50
CA ARG A 12 -20.34 3.63 -2.81
C ARG A 12 -20.60 4.69 -3.90
N LYS A 13 -19.67 5.64 -4.08
CA LYS A 13 -19.75 6.67 -5.12
C LYS A 13 -19.77 6.11 -6.55
N ASN A 14 -19.30 4.89 -6.75
CA ASN A 14 -19.38 4.18 -8.04
C ASN A 14 -20.70 3.42 -8.25
N GLY A 15 -21.63 3.47 -7.28
CA GLY A 15 -22.94 2.79 -7.33
C GLY A 15 -22.96 1.37 -6.80
N GLU A 16 -21.82 0.79 -6.41
CA GLU A 16 -21.77 -0.54 -5.81
C GLU A 16 -22.33 -0.56 -4.37
N PRO A 17 -22.90 -1.69 -3.89
CA PRO A 17 -23.26 -1.84 -2.49
C PRO A 17 -22.08 -1.53 -1.57
N TYR A 18 -22.31 -0.80 -0.46
CA TYR A 18 -21.21 -0.35 0.41
C TYR A 18 -20.36 -1.50 0.95
N ILE A 19 -20.96 -2.64 1.24
CA ILE A 19 -20.29 -3.83 1.78
C ILE A 19 -19.11 -4.32 0.92
N THR A 20 -19.06 -3.99 -0.37
CA THR A 20 -17.95 -4.34 -1.25
C THR A 20 -16.62 -3.73 -0.77
N HIS A 21 -16.69 -2.56 -0.13
CA HIS A 21 -15.51 -1.90 0.43
C HIS A 21 -14.94 -2.64 1.66
N PRO A 22 -15.69 -2.89 2.74
CA PRO A 22 -15.20 -3.68 3.88
C PRO A 22 -14.67 -5.07 3.48
N ILE A 23 -15.30 -5.72 2.51
CA ILE A 23 -14.81 -7.01 1.98
C ILE A 23 -13.44 -6.85 1.32
N ALA A 24 -13.25 -5.82 0.49
CA ALA A 24 -11.96 -5.55 -0.16
C ALA A 24 -10.86 -5.18 0.85
N VAL A 25 -11.20 -4.42 1.90
CA VAL A 25 -10.29 -4.09 3.00
C VAL A 25 -9.88 -5.36 3.76
N ALA A 26 -10.83 -6.22 4.10
CA ALA A 26 -10.54 -7.51 4.75
C ALA A 26 -9.71 -8.44 3.85
N ALA A 27 -9.94 -8.45 2.53
CA ALA A 27 -9.12 -9.20 1.59
C ALA A 27 -7.65 -8.76 1.61
N LEU A 28 -7.38 -7.44 1.63
CA LEU A 28 -6.01 -6.92 1.78
C LEU A 28 -5.38 -7.34 3.11
N CYS A 29 -6.14 -7.30 4.20
CA CYS A 29 -5.69 -7.77 5.52
C CYS A 29 -5.34 -9.27 5.49
N THR A 30 -6.08 -10.07 4.71
CA THR A 30 -5.80 -11.50 4.52
C THR A 30 -4.49 -11.73 3.75
N GLU A 31 -4.22 -10.93 2.70
CA GLU A 31 -2.93 -10.97 1.98
C GLU A 31 -1.75 -10.69 2.92
N TRP A 32 -1.93 -9.83 3.91
CA TRP A 32 -0.93 -9.51 4.94
C TRP A 32 -0.92 -10.50 6.10
N LYS A 33 -1.74 -11.56 6.06
CA LYS A 33 -1.84 -12.63 7.05
C LYS A 33 -2.21 -12.12 8.45
N LEU A 34 -3.10 -11.15 8.53
CA LEU A 34 -3.64 -10.67 9.80
C LEU A 34 -4.55 -11.73 10.44
N ASP A 35 -4.70 -11.65 11.75
CA ASP A 35 -5.52 -12.56 12.53
C ASP A 35 -7.04 -12.35 12.33
N ALA A 36 -7.84 -13.30 12.82
CA ALA A 36 -9.29 -13.28 12.68
C ALA A 36 -9.93 -12.03 13.31
N GLN A 37 -9.37 -11.50 14.39
CA GLN A 37 -9.87 -10.30 15.05
C GLN A 37 -9.67 -9.05 14.18
N ALA A 38 -8.50 -8.92 13.54
CA ALA A 38 -8.23 -7.84 12.60
C ALA A 38 -9.11 -7.94 11.33
N LEU A 39 -9.35 -9.16 10.83
CA LEU A 39 -10.26 -9.37 9.69
C LEU A 39 -11.71 -9.00 10.05
N ALA A 40 -12.18 -9.38 11.24
CA ALA A 40 -13.48 -8.97 11.73
C ALA A 40 -13.57 -7.44 11.89
N ALA A 41 -12.54 -6.81 12.46
CA ALA A 41 -12.47 -5.36 12.58
C ALA A 41 -12.43 -4.66 11.20
N ALA A 42 -11.73 -5.24 10.22
CA ALA A 42 -11.71 -4.73 8.84
C ALA A 42 -13.09 -4.76 8.18
N LEU A 43 -13.88 -5.83 8.42
CA LEU A 43 -15.25 -5.91 7.92
C LEU A 43 -16.19 -4.90 8.57
N MET A 44 -15.89 -4.42 9.78
CA MET A 44 -16.76 -3.54 10.57
C MET A 44 -16.16 -2.15 10.79
N HIS A 45 -15.07 -1.79 10.11
CA HIS A 45 -14.29 -0.59 10.42
C HIS A 45 -15.09 0.72 10.33
N ASP A 46 -16.06 0.81 9.42
CA ASP A 46 -16.92 1.96 9.22
C ASP A 46 -18.28 1.87 9.96
N SER A 47 -18.61 0.71 10.57
CA SER A 47 -19.95 0.47 11.14
C SER A 47 -20.28 1.40 12.31
N MET A 48 -19.30 1.80 13.12
CA MET A 48 -19.50 2.75 14.21
C MET A 48 -19.66 4.19 13.71
N GLU A 49 -18.99 4.54 12.62
CA GLU A 49 -18.99 5.90 12.08
C GLU A 49 -20.22 6.15 11.18
N ASP A 50 -20.47 5.23 10.26
CA ASP A 50 -21.47 5.42 9.20
C ASP A 50 -22.84 4.81 9.51
N CYS A 51 -22.91 3.83 10.44
CA CYS A 51 -24.16 3.09 10.72
C CYS A 51 -24.67 3.28 12.15
N GLY A 52 -23.95 4.03 12.99
CA GLY A 52 -24.37 4.27 14.38
C GLY A 52 -24.28 3.02 15.29
N VAL A 53 -23.56 1.97 14.85
CA VAL A 53 -23.29 0.78 15.68
C VAL A 53 -22.50 1.21 16.90
N THR A 54 -22.92 0.78 18.08
CA THR A 54 -22.26 1.13 19.34
C THR A 54 -21.10 0.18 19.66
N LYS A 55 -20.13 0.67 20.41
CA LYS A 55 -19.04 -0.18 20.92
C LYS A 55 -19.56 -1.36 21.77
N ALA A 56 -20.63 -1.12 22.56
CA ALA A 56 -21.27 -2.14 23.38
C ALA A 56 -21.83 -3.30 22.54
N GLU A 57 -22.50 -3.00 21.45
CA GLU A 57 -23.00 -4.02 20.50
C GLU A 57 -21.87 -4.81 19.85
N LEU A 58 -20.74 -4.16 19.52
CA LEU A 58 -19.57 -4.87 19.00
C LEU A 58 -18.94 -5.78 20.04
N VAL A 59 -18.90 -5.34 21.32
CA VAL A 59 -18.39 -6.19 22.41
C VAL A 59 -19.28 -7.41 22.60
N GLU A 60 -20.60 -7.23 22.60
CA GLU A 60 -21.57 -8.32 22.78
C GLU A 60 -21.48 -9.37 21.66
N LYS A 61 -21.34 -8.92 20.40
CA LYS A 61 -21.38 -9.81 19.22
C LYS A 61 -20.02 -10.40 18.84
N PHE A 62 -18.92 -9.66 19.04
CA PHE A 62 -17.61 -10.00 18.49
C PHE A 62 -16.50 -10.00 19.57
N GLY A 63 -16.84 -9.61 20.79
CA GLY A 63 -15.91 -9.52 21.91
C GLY A 63 -15.12 -8.21 21.96
N ALA A 64 -14.58 -7.93 23.14
CA ALA A 64 -13.86 -6.70 23.43
C ALA A 64 -12.66 -6.44 22.48
N PRO A 65 -11.82 -7.43 22.09
CA PRO A 65 -10.68 -7.17 21.23
C PRO A 65 -11.07 -6.61 19.84
N VAL A 66 -12.14 -7.10 19.22
CA VAL A 66 -12.63 -6.59 17.94
C VAL A 66 -13.22 -5.19 18.09
N ALA A 67 -14.03 -4.97 19.14
CA ALA A 67 -14.61 -3.67 19.44
C ALA A 67 -13.55 -2.58 19.71
N GLU A 68 -12.45 -2.93 20.40
CA GLU A 68 -11.34 -2.00 20.62
C GLU A 68 -10.60 -1.63 19.33
N LEU A 69 -10.42 -2.57 18.40
CA LEU A 69 -9.83 -2.30 17.09
C LEU A 69 -10.72 -1.33 16.29
N VAL A 70 -12.02 -1.58 16.22
CA VAL A 70 -12.97 -0.72 15.48
C VAL A 70 -13.06 0.68 16.12
N ASP A 71 -13.12 0.78 17.45
CA ASP A 71 -13.08 2.04 18.19
C ASP A 71 -11.78 2.82 17.92
N GLY A 72 -10.65 2.11 17.84
CA GLY A 72 -9.36 2.69 17.48
C GLY A 72 -9.36 3.28 16.06
N LEU A 73 -9.95 2.58 15.10
CA LEU A 73 -10.10 3.04 13.70
C LEU A 73 -10.99 4.29 13.63
N THR A 74 -12.16 4.26 14.24
CA THR A 74 -13.09 5.40 14.30
C THR A 74 -12.46 6.64 14.95
N LYS A 75 -11.64 6.47 15.99
CA LYS A 75 -10.91 7.57 16.63
C LYS A 75 -9.85 8.18 15.72
N LEU A 76 -9.19 7.40 14.88
CA LEU A 76 -8.25 7.91 13.88
C LEU A 76 -8.95 8.77 12.82
N ASP A 77 -10.14 8.40 12.39
CA ASP A 77 -10.88 9.10 11.35
C ASP A 77 -11.44 10.47 11.81
N LYS A 78 -11.83 10.57 13.06
CA LYS A 78 -12.36 11.81 13.66
C LYS A 78 -11.33 12.93 13.88
N LEU A 79 -10.07 12.68 13.51
CA LEU A 79 -9.01 13.68 13.69
C LEU A 79 -9.07 14.73 12.58
N GLN A 80 -9.61 15.92 12.90
CA GLN A 80 -9.59 17.10 12.05
C GLN A 80 -8.33 17.95 12.33
N PHE A 81 -7.75 18.53 11.29
CA PHE A 81 -6.52 19.32 11.37
C PHE A 81 -6.77 20.75 10.93
N ASN A 82 -6.24 21.71 11.69
CA ASN A 82 -6.48 23.14 11.46
C ASN A 82 -5.51 23.74 10.42
N THR A 83 -4.29 23.24 10.32
CA THR A 83 -3.31 23.65 9.31
C THR A 83 -2.66 22.46 8.64
N ARG A 84 -2.11 22.66 7.42
CA ARG A 84 -1.53 21.56 6.63
C ARG A 84 -0.26 20.97 7.28
N GLU A 85 0.64 21.82 7.77
CA GLU A 85 1.92 21.38 8.35
C GLU A 85 1.75 20.85 9.77
N GLU A 86 0.98 21.54 10.63
CA GLU A 86 0.61 21.05 11.96
C GLU A 86 -0.22 19.78 11.88
N GLY A 87 -1.13 19.70 10.89
CA GLY A 87 -1.96 18.54 10.64
C GLY A 87 -1.13 17.30 10.29
N GLN A 88 -0.07 17.42 9.51
CA GLN A 88 0.79 16.28 9.15
C GLN A 88 1.58 15.72 10.34
N ALA A 89 2.20 16.60 11.12
CA ALA A 89 2.95 16.18 12.31
C ALA A 89 2.04 15.55 13.36
N GLU A 90 0.86 16.13 13.58
CA GLU A 90 -0.11 15.62 14.54
C GLU A 90 -0.78 14.33 14.06
N SER A 91 -1.09 14.19 12.75
CA SER A 91 -1.56 12.93 12.16
C SER A 91 -0.56 11.82 12.35
N PHE A 92 0.70 12.10 12.06
CA PHE A 92 1.78 11.13 12.24
C PHE A 92 1.94 10.73 13.72
N ARG A 93 1.92 11.70 14.64
CA ARG A 93 1.99 11.46 16.08
C ARG A 93 0.83 10.57 16.56
N LYS A 94 -0.40 10.87 16.15
CA LYS A 94 -1.60 10.11 16.55
C LYS A 94 -1.62 8.71 15.98
N MET A 95 -1.16 8.54 14.73
CA MET A 95 -0.93 7.22 14.17
C MET A 95 0.12 6.44 14.95
N LEU A 96 1.22 7.07 15.37
CA LEU A 96 2.22 6.44 16.24
C LEU A 96 1.63 6.03 17.60
N LEU A 97 0.77 6.85 18.18
CA LEU A 97 0.08 6.53 19.46
C LEU A 97 -0.92 5.38 19.29
N ALA A 98 -1.64 5.31 18.16
CA ALA A 98 -2.49 4.18 17.83
C ALA A 98 -1.68 2.89 17.62
N MET A 99 -0.55 2.97 16.91
CA MET A 99 0.39 1.85 16.76
C MET A 99 0.95 1.35 18.10
N ALA A 100 1.19 2.26 19.04
CA ALA A 100 1.69 1.90 20.39
C ALA A 100 0.65 1.10 21.20
N ARG A 101 -0.65 1.23 20.88
CA ARG A 101 -1.72 0.45 21.49
C ARG A 101 -1.93 -0.88 20.78
N ASP A 102 -2.14 -0.86 19.48
CA ASP A 102 -2.31 -2.04 18.64
C ASP A 102 -1.97 -1.72 17.18
N VAL A 103 -0.92 -2.33 16.66
CA VAL A 103 -0.45 -2.12 15.29
C VAL A 103 -1.49 -2.53 14.24
N ARG A 104 -2.43 -3.44 14.58
CA ARG A 104 -3.47 -3.89 13.66
C ARG A 104 -4.39 -2.76 13.24
N VAL A 105 -4.63 -1.77 14.10
CA VAL A 105 -5.42 -0.57 13.77
C VAL A 105 -4.82 0.16 12.56
N ILE A 106 -3.51 0.37 12.54
CA ILE A 106 -2.82 1.03 11.41
C ILE A 106 -2.80 0.14 10.16
N LEU A 107 -2.65 -1.17 10.32
CA LEU A 107 -2.68 -2.09 9.19
C LEU A 107 -4.05 -2.09 8.51
N VAL A 108 -5.15 -2.19 9.27
CA VAL A 108 -6.50 -2.07 8.70
C VAL A 108 -6.71 -0.70 8.05
N LYS A 109 -6.24 0.39 8.67
CA LYS A 109 -6.35 1.74 8.09
C LYS A 109 -5.54 1.91 6.80
N LEU A 110 -4.38 1.26 6.69
CA LEU A 110 -3.61 1.21 5.43
C LEU A 110 -4.34 0.42 4.35
N ALA A 111 -5.02 -0.69 4.71
CA ALA A 111 -5.85 -1.45 3.78
C ALA A 111 -7.04 -0.63 3.28
N ASP A 112 -7.75 0.07 4.18
CA ASP A 112 -8.81 1.01 3.84
C ASP A 112 -8.31 2.10 2.88
N ARG A 113 -7.23 2.79 3.23
CA ARG A 113 -6.62 3.82 2.37
C ARG A 113 -6.22 3.28 1.00
N THR A 114 -5.67 2.08 0.94
CA THR A 114 -5.27 1.44 -0.32
C THR A 114 -6.49 1.18 -1.21
N HIS A 115 -7.56 0.62 -0.65
CA HIS A 115 -8.79 0.40 -1.42
C HIS A 115 -9.44 1.73 -1.85
N ASN A 116 -9.47 2.74 -0.99
CA ASN A 116 -9.98 4.07 -1.33
C ASN A 116 -9.16 4.71 -2.45
N MET A 117 -7.84 4.53 -2.48
CA MET A 117 -6.99 5.02 -3.58
C MET A 117 -7.23 4.27 -4.89
N ARG A 118 -7.50 2.97 -4.85
CA ARG A 118 -7.86 2.15 -6.04
C ARG A 118 -9.19 2.60 -6.67
N THR A 119 -10.13 3.06 -5.84
CA THR A 119 -11.47 3.50 -6.26
C THR A 119 -11.62 5.03 -6.35
N MET A 120 -10.52 5.77 -6.31
CA MET A 120 -10.50 7.24 -6.25
C MET A 120 -11.22 7.90 -7.45
N GLU A 121 -11.26 7.24 -8.60
CA GLU A 121 -11.87 7.80 -9.82
C GLU A 121 -13.38 8.08 -9.65
N ALA A 122 -14.04 7.35 -8.76
CA ALA A 122 -15.45 7.60 -8.40
C ALA A 122 -15.66 8.84 -7.53
N MET A 123 -14.60 9.37 -6.92
CA MET A 123 -14.68 10.55 -6.06
C MET A 123 -14.65 11.85 -6.87
N PRO A 124 -15.29 12.92 -6.37
CA PRO A 124 -15.22 14.25 -7.01
C PRO A 124 -13.77 14.74 -7.15
N ARG A 125 -13.41 15.24 -8.34
CA ARG A 125 -12.03 15.63 -8.67
C ARG A 125 -11.40 16.65 -7.69
N HIS A 126 -12.20 17.54 -7.10
CA HIS A 126 -11.69 18.51 -6.14
C HIS A 126 -11.07 17.86 -4.87
N ARG A 127 -11.50 16.64 -4.52
CA ARG A 127 -10.95 15.88 -3.38
C ARG A 127 -9.67 15.13 -3.71
N TRP A 128 -9.42 14.82 -4.98
CA TRP A 128 -8.29 13.99 -5.40
C TRP A 128 -6.95 14.51 -4.88
N ARG A 129 -6.74 15.82 -4.98
CA ARG A 129 -5.48 16.42 -4.57
C ARG A 129 -5.22 16.28 -3.08
N ALA A 130 -6.21 16.58 -2.24
CA ALA A 130 -6.07 16.49 -0.78
C ALA A 130 -5.78 15.05 -0.35
N ILE A 131 -6.63 14.08 -0.79
CA ILE A 131 -6.49 12.67 -0.43
C ILE A 131 -5.16 12.09 -0.92
N SER A 132 -4.75 12.40 -2.16
CA SER A 132 -3.50 11.89 -2.73
C SER A 132 -2.25 12.51 -2.08
N SER A 133 -2.28 13.80 -1.70
CA SER A 133 -1.18 14.41 -0.95
C SER A 133 -1.04 13.78 0.43
N GLU A 134 -2.13 13.65 1.17
CA GLU A 134 -2.15 13.00 2.48
C GLU A 134 -1.63 11.56 2.39
N THR A 135 -2.10 10.81 1.37
CA THR A 135 -1.64 9.43 1.14
C THR A 135 -0.15 9.36 0.90
N LEU A 136 0.40 10.26 0.08
CA LEU A 136 1.83 10.29 -0.27
C LEU A 136 2.70 10.75 0.90
N GLU A 137 2.20 11.68 1.71
CA GLU A 137 2.96 12.34 2.77
C GLU A 137 2.88 11.57 4.11
N ILE A 138 1.81 10.81 4.36
CA ILE A 138 1.57 10.11 5.63
C ILE A 138 1.50 8.59 5.44
N TYR A 139 0.53 8.10 4.67
CA TYR A 139 0.25 6.66 4.60
C TYR A 139 1.34 5.85 3.88
N ALA A 140 1.87 6.36 2.78
CA ALA A 140 2.93 5.67 2.06
C ALA A 140 4.22 5.52 2.90
N PRO A 141 4.73 6.55 3.61
CA PRO A 141 5.85 6.39 4.53
C PRO A 141 5.60 5.38 5.67
N ILE A 142 4.39 5.31 6.20
CA ILE A 142 4.01 4.33 7.23
C ILE A 142 4.05 2.92 6.65
N ALA A 143 3.44 2.69 5.48
CA ALA A 143 3.51 1.40 4.80
C ALA A 143 4.96 0.94 4.56
N HIS A 144 5.84 1.87 4.18
CA HIS A 144 7.27 1.59 4.00
C HIS A 144 7.96 1.16 5.30
N ARG A 145 7.71 1.88 6.40
CA ARG A 145 8.31 1.58 7.72
C ARG A 145 7.80 0.24 8.28
N LEU A 146 6.57 -0.14 7.98
CA LEU A 146 5.99 -1.44 8.36
C LEU A 146 6.43 -2.57 7.41
N GLY A 147 7.29 -2.31 6.43
CA GLY A 147 7.77 -3.32 5.49
C GLY A 147 6.78 -3.70 4.39
N LEU A 148 5.61 -3.06 4.32
CA LEU A 148 4.58 -3.27 3.28
C LEU A 148 5.01 -2.62 1.96
N ASN A 149 6.12 -3.10 1.40
CA ASN A 149 6.78 -2.47 0.26
C ASN A 149 5.92 -2.44 -1.02
N GLN A 150 5.04 -3.41 -1.20
CA GLN A 150 4.12 -3.43 -2.35
C GLN A 150 3.07 -2.33 -2.20
N THR A 151 2.41 -2.26 -1.06
CA THR A 151 1.42 -1.22 -0.72
C THR A 151 2.04 0.18 -0.77
N TYR A 152 3.25 0.36 -0.22
CA TYR A 152 3.99 1.62 -0.32
C TYR A 152 4.12 2.12 -1.77
N ARG A 153 4.55 1.23 -2.68
CA ARG A 153 4.73 1.59 -4.10
C ARG A 153 3.41 1.86 -4.78
N GLU A 154 2.40 1.05 -4.50
CA GLU A 154 1.07 1.21 -5.06
C GLU A 154 0.45 2.54 -4.62
N LEU A 155 0.51 2.88 -3.32
CA LEU A 155 0.04 4.16 -2.80
C LEU A 155 0.76 5.34 -3.46
N GLN A 156 2.07 5.23 -3.69
CA GLN A 156 2.83 6.26 -4.39
C GLN A 156 2.38 6.43 -5.84
N ASP A 157 2.22 5.34 -6.59
CA ASP A 157 1.82 5.40 -8.01
C ASP A 157 0.38 5.90 -8.17
N LEU A 158 -0.56 5.43 -7.34
CA LEU A 158 -1.94 5.91 -7.33
C LEU A 158 -2.01 7.40 -6.96
N SER A 159 -1.25 7.84 -5.95
CA SER A 159 -1.18 9.26 -5.59
C SER A 159 -0.60 10.10 -6.73
N PHE A 160 0.45 9.63 -7.39
CA PHE A 160 1.05 10.31 -8.53
C PHE A 160 0.08 10.43 -9.71
N LYS A 161 -0.68 9.37 -10.01
CA LYS A 161 -1.72 9.35 -11.04
C LYS A 161 -2.73 10.48 -10.84
N HIS A 162 -3.20 10.68 -9.61
CA HIS A 162 -4.23 11.69 -9.29
C HIS A 162 -3.67 13.10 -9.05
N LEU A 163 -2.44 13.22 -8.54
CA LEU A 163 -1.79 14.53 -8.35
C LEU A 163 -1.29 15.14 -9.65
N LYS A 164 -0.80 14.32 -10.59
CA LYS A 164 -0.18 14.77 -11.84
C LYS A 164 -0.61 13.89 -13.03
N PRO A 165 -1.90 13.83 -13.37
CA PRO A 165 -2.45 12.85 -14.31
C PRO A 165 -1.80 12.94 -15.71
N TRP A 166 -1.53 14.13 -16.19
CA TRP A 166 -0.88 14.30 -17.50
C TRP A 166 0.56 13.76 -17.50
N ARG A 167 1.33 14.04 -16.44
CA ARG A 167 2.71 13.54 -16.32
C ARG A 167 2.72 12.01 -16.14
N TYR A 168 1.80 11.48 -15.35
CA TYR A 168 1.61 10.04 -15.18
C TYR A 168 1.35 9.37 -16.55
N ALA A 169 0.34 9.79 -17.28
CA ALA A 169 -0.03 9.21 -18.58
C ALA A 169 1.09 9.32 -19.62
N THR A 170 1.83 10.44 -19.63
CA THR A 170 2.98 10.61 -20.55
C THR A 170 4.10 9.64 -20.22
N LEU A 171 4.44 9.50 -18.92
CA LEU A 171 5.48 8.61 -18.48
C LEU A 171 5.10 7.13 -18.65
N GLU A 172 3.86 6.77 -18.37
CA GLU A 172 3.31 5.44 -18.58
C GLU A 172 3.46 4.99 -20.05
N LYS A 173 3.07 5.84 -20.98
CA LYS A 173 3.26 5.58 -22.43
C LYS A 173 4.73 5.42 -22.79
N ALA A 174 5.63 6.23 -22.21
CA ALA A 174 7.06 6.14 -22.49
C ALA A 174 7.66 4.83 -21.95
N VAL A 175 7.29 4.42 -20.72
CA VAL A 175 7.70 3.16 -20.11
C VAL A 175 7.17 1.96 -20.89
N MET A 176 5.88 1.97 -21.28
CA MET A 176 5.31 0.90 -22.10
C MET A 176 6.05 0.71 -23.44
N ARG A 177 6.36 1.82 -24.14
CA ARG A 177 7.14 1.76 -25.39
C ARG A 177 8.55 1.19 -25.14
N ALA A 178 9.22 1.61 -24.06
CA ALA A 178 10.54 1.11 -23.72
C ALA A 178 10.50 -0.39 -23.36
N ARG A 179 9.47 -0.84 -22.62
CA ARG A 179 9.24 -2.25 -22.27
C ARG A 179 9.09 -3.10 -23.54
N ASN A 180 8.22 -2.71 -24.45
CA ASN A 180 7.96 -3.48 -25.67
C ASN A 180 9.23 -3.63 -26.53
N ARG A 181 10.05 -2.57 -26.63
CA ARG A 181 11.31 -2.61 -27.40
C ARG A 181 12.40 -3.49 -26.74
N ARG A 182 12.33 -3.71 -25.43
CA ARG A 182 13.37 -4.42 -24.65
C ARG A 182 12.92 -5.77 -24.13
N ARG A 183 11.70 -6.20 -24.46
CA ARG A 183 11.13 -7.46 -23.93
C ARG A 183 12.03 -8.65 -24.20
N ASP A 184 12.46 -8.82 -25.46
CA ASP A 184 13.30 -9.95 -25.85
C ASP A 184 14.68 -9.89 -25.20
N LEU A 185 15.25 -8.68 -25.05
CA LEU A 185 16.52 -8.48 -24.37
C LEU A 185 16.41 -8.82 -22.89
N LEU A 186 15.38 -8.38 -22.21
CA LEU A 186 15.16 -8.69 -20.78
C LEU A 186 14.97 -10.18 -20.56
N GLN A 187 14.25 -10.86 -21.45
CA GLN A 187 14.07 -12.31 -21.40
C GLN A 187 15.39 -13.06 -21.62
N LYS A 188 16.20 -12.65 -22.59
CA LYS A 188 17.55 -13.20 -22.82
C LYS A 188 18.44 -13.02 -21.60
N LEU A 189 18.51 -11.79 -21.05
CA LEU A 189 19.29 -11.50 -19.85
C LEU A 189 18.86 -12.36 -18.64
N GLN A 190 17.55 -12.53 -18.43
CA GLN A 190 17.06 -13.40 -17.38
C GLN A 190 17.53 -14.83 -17.56
N THR A 191 17.40 -15.39 -18.77
CA THR A 191 17.84 -16.76 -19.11
C THR A 191 19.35 -16.92 -18.92
N GLU A 192 20.16 -15.94 -19.34
CA GLU A 192 21.62 -15.97 -19.16
C GLU A 192 22.02 -15.94 -17.68
N VAL A 193 21.37 -15.10 -16.87
CA VAL A 193 21.61 -15.02 -15.43
C VAL A 193 21.19 -16.32 -14.74
N GLU A 194 20.03 -16.89 -15.09
CA GLU A 194 19.60 -18.20 -14.57
C GLU A 194 20.58 -19.33 -14.93
N ALA A 195 21.07 -19.34 -16.17
CA ALA A 195 22.06 -20.31 -16.63
C ALA A 195 23.40 -20.19 -15.88
N ALA A 196 23.87 -18.96 -15.63
CA ALA A 196 25.11 -18.72 -14.88
C ALA A 196 25.02 -19.24 -13.45
N PHE A 197 23.91 -18.98 -12.73
CA PHE A 197 23.71 -19.51 -11.37
C PHE A 197 23.56 -21.04 -11.36
N LYS A 198 22.87 -21.60 -12.35
CA LYS A 198 22.77 -23.08 -12.50
C LYS A 198 24.14 -23.72 -12.73
N SER A 199 24.98 -23.12 -13.57
CA SER A 199 26.36 -23.60 -13.82
C SER A 199 27.22 -23.51 -12.55
N ALA A 200 27.03 -22.49 -11.73
CA ALA A 200 27.69 -22.33 -10.44
C ALA A 200 27.11 -23.25 -9.33
N LYS A 201 26.09 -24.07 -9.65
CA LYS A 201 25.38 -24.96 -8.71
C LYS A 201 24.75 -24.20 -7.52
N LEU A 202 24.42 -22.90 -7.70
CA LEU A 202 23.77 -22.08 -6.68
C LEU A 202 22.28 -22.14 -6.91
N PRO A 203 21.48 -22.68 -5.96
CA PRO A 203 20.03 -22.64 -6.03
C PRO A 203 19.55 -21.21 -5.77
N VAL A 204 19.00 -20.58 -6.79
CA VAL A 204 18.50 -19.19 -6.71
C VAL A 204 17.12 -19.05 -7.33
N THR A 205 16.34 -18.10 -6.84
CA THR A 205 15.12 -17.67 -7.51
C THR A 205 15.33 -16.24 -8.02
N ILE A 206 15.09 -16.02 -9.32
CA ILE A 206 15.31 -14.73 -9.96
C ILE A 206 13.97 -14.09 -10.32
N PHE A 207 13.79 -12.86 -9.90
CA PHE A 207 12.60 -12.05 -10.22
C PHE A 207 13.02 -10.80 -10.97
N GLY A 208 12.43 -10.59 -12.14
CA GLY A 208 12.49 -9.30 -12.82
C GLY A 208 11.68 -8.25 -12.02
N ARG A 209 12.26 -7.08 -11.85
CA ARG A 209 11.61 -5.96 -11.17
C ARG A 209 11.65 -4.71 -12.03
N GLU A 210 10.48 -4.13 -12.27
CA GLU A 210 10.35 -2.82 -12.89
C GLU A 210 10.16 -1.74 -11.80
N LYS A 211 10.78 -0.58 -11.99
CA LYS A 211 10.55 0.58 -11.13
C LYS A 211 9.16 1.15 -11.36
N THR A 212 8.52 1.63 -10.29
CA THR A 212 7.23 2.31 -10.34
C THR A 212 7.35 3.63 -11.08
N LEU A 213 6.27 4.09 -11.69
CA LEU A 213 6.22 5.35 -12.43
C LEU A 213 6.58 6.54 -11.53
N TYR A 214 6.13 6.52 -10.27
CA TYR A 214 6.49 7.55 -9.30
C TYR A 214 7.99 7.57 -9.00
N SER A 215 8.62 6.40 -8.82
CA SER A 215 10.07 6.31 -8.59
C SER A 215 10.89 6.85 -9.78
N ILE A 216 10.45 6.55 -11.01
CA ILE A 216 11.07 7.09 -12.23
C ILE A 216 10.89 8.62 -12.27
N TYR A 217 9.66 9.11 -12.02
CA TYR A 217 9.37 10.55 -11.97
C TYR A 217 10.21 11.29 -10.93
N GLN A 218 10.33 10.75 -9.73
CA GLN A 218 11.17 11.34 -8.67
C GLN A 218 12.65 11.40 -9.06
N LYS A 219 13.16 10.34 -9.70
CA LYS A 219 14.54 10.33 -10.19
C LYS A 219 14.77 11.37 -11.29
N MET A 220 13.85 11.46 -12.25
CA MET A 220 13.89 12.48 -13.31
C MET A 220 13.90 13.90 -12.71
N ARG A 221 13.01 14.15 -11.73
CA ARG A 221 12.89 15.45 -11.09
C ARG A 221 14.11 15.81 -10.24
N GLY A 222 14.55 14.88 -9.38
CA GLY A 222 15.64 15.12 -8.41
C GLY A 222 17.02 15.25 -9.06
N LYS A 223 17.21 14.63 -10.24
CA LYS A 223 18.46 14.66 -11.00
C LYS A 223 18.39 15.49 -12.29
N HIS A 224 17.28 16.16 -12.54
CA HIS A 224 17.01 16.92 -13.77
C HIS A 224 17.21 16.11 -15.06
N LEU A 225 16.81 14.82 -15.06
CA LEU A 225 16.98 13.90 -16.17
C LEU A 225 15.76 13.87 -17.06
N SER A 226 15.98 13.71 -18.36
CA SER A 226 14.95 13.25 -19.30
C SER A 226 14.69 11.74 -19.09
N PHE A 227 13.54 11.24 -19.57
CA PHE A 227 13.23 9.80 -19.48
C PHE A 227 14.29 8.93 -20.17
N ALA A 228 14.86 9.38 -21.30
CA ALA A 228 15.89 8.66 -22.03
C ALA A 228 17.19 8.47 -21.23
N GLN A 229 17.47 9.35 -20.27
CA GLN A 229 18.64 9.29 -19.40
C GLN A 229 18.44 8.42 -18.16
N VAL A 230 17.22 7.92 -17.91
CA VAL A 230 16.95 6.99 -16.83
C VAL A 230 17.26 5.56 -17.31
N THR A 231 18.42 5.05 -16.96
CA THR A 231 18.93 3.74 -17.44
C THR A 231 18.48 2.56 -16.58
N ASP A 232 18.15 2.78 -15.31
CA ASP A 232 17.86 1.76 -14.29
C ASP A 232 16.35 1.56 -14.05
N ILE A 233 15.57 1.45 -15.15
CA ILE A 233 14.12 1.20 -15.09
C ILE A 233 13.83 -0.25 -14.69
N TYR A 234 14.69 -1.18 -15.10
CA TYR A 234 14.59 -2.60 -14.84
C TYR A 234 15.73 -3.07 -13.95
N GLY A 235 15.47 -4.06 -13.14
CA GLY A 235 16.47 -4.75 -12.31
C GLY A 235 16.06 -6.18 -12.04
N PHE A 236 17.01 -7.00 -11.64
CA PHE A 236 16.75 -8.37 -11.19
C PHE A 236 16.96 -8.46 -9.69
N ARG A 237 16.09 -9.21 -9.02
CA ARG A 237 16.26 -9.62 -7.64
C ARG A 237 16.59 -11.10 -7.62
N VAL A 238 17.72 -11.44 -7.04
CA VAL A 238 18.15 -12.81 -6.83
C VAL A 238 17.92 -13.15 -5.36
N ILE A 239 17.17 -14.21 -5.11
CA ILE A 239 16.96 -14.76 -3.77
C ILE A 239 17.77 -16.03 -3.67
N VAL A 240 18.68 -16.07 -2.71
CA VAL A 240 19.46 -17.24 -2.35
C VAL A 240 18.89 -17.89 -1.09
N PRO A 241 18.86 -19.23 -0.96
CA PRO A 241 18.21 -19.90 0.17
C PRO A 241 18.89 -19.66 1.52
N ARG A 242 20.22 -19.47 1.54
CA ARG A 242 21.00 -19.25 2.77
C ARG A 242 22.39 -18.69 2.47
N SER A 243 22.87 -17.75 3.32
CA SER A 243 24.21 -17.14 3.22
C SER A 243 25.16 -17.61 4.35
N GLU A 244 24.98 -18.80 4.91
CA GLU A 244 25.73 -19.23 6.11
C GLU A 244 27.17 -19.66 5.82
N GLU A 245 27.58 -19.88 4.57
CA GLU A 245 28.94 -20.35 4.25
C GLU A 245 30.02 -19.26 4.28
N HIS A 246 29.64 -17.97 4.36
CA HIS A 246 30.63 -16.87 4.35
C HIS A 246 31.00 -16.28 5.70
N THR A 247 30.37 -16.72 6.80
CA THR A 247 30.70 -16.22 8.15
C THR A 247 31.86 -16.98 8.83
N SER A 248 32.26 -18.16 8.33
CA SER A 248 33.34 -18.94 8.92
C SER A 248 34.74 -18.53 8.45
N GLU A 249 34.89 -17.87 7.30
CA GLU A 249 36.20 -17.45 6.78
C GLU A 249 36.68 -16.09 7.28
N LEU A 250 35.83 -15.27 7.85
CA LEU A 250 36.20 -13.95 8.39
C LEU A 250 36.57 -13.93 9.90
N GLN A 251 36.54 -15.09 10.56
CA GLN A 251 36.96 -15.23 11.98
C GLN A 251 38.32 -15.86 12.21
N SER A 252 39.10 -16.11 11.15
CA SER A 252 40.42 -16.74 11.25
C SER A 252 41.59 -15.90 10.71
N HIS A 253 41.54 -14.57 10.93
CA HIS A 253 42.76 -13.73 10.80
C HIS A 253 42.77 -12.63 11.85
#